data_4888e523b95448dd628ca4dea674f84a
#
_entry.id   4888e523b95448dd628ca4dea674f84a
#
_cell.length_a   1.000
_cell.length_b   1.000
_cell.length_c   1.000
_cell.angle_alpha   90.00
_cell.angle_beta   90.00
_cell.angle_gamma   90.00
#
_symmetry.space_group_name_H-M   'P 1'
#
loop_
_entity.id
_entity.type
_entity.pdbx_description
1 polymer ?
#
loop_
_entity_poly.entity_id
_entity_poly.type
_entity_poly.pdbx_seq_one_letter_code
_entity_poly.pdbx_strand_id
1 'polypeptide(L)'
;YSPTTLRPTLLNSWEGAYFKFDAAVCKQMIDDAADMGLELFVLDDGWFGNKYPRNNARQGLGDWEVNATKLPAGIDDIASYAVSKGLKFGIWIEPEMTNTKSELYEKHPEWIVCHPNRTPITGRGGTQLILDMSNPEVQDFVFGVVDNIMKETPNTYYIKWDANFEIQNFGSKYLSGDNQSHLYVDYHLGLRKTLERIRAKYPDLVIQCCASGGGRVNYGLMPYFDEFWVSDNTDAQQRLFIQWGT
;
A
#
# COMPACT_ATOMS: atom_id res chain seq x y z
N TYR A 1 -15.89 -6.68 -6.33
CA TYR A 1 -16.49 -8.04 -6.40
C TYR A 1 -17.99 -7.96 -6.72
N SER A 2 -18.45 -8.89 -7.55
CA SER A 2 -19.89 -9.14 -7.66
C SER A 2 -20.41 -9.72 -6.32
N PRO A 3 -21.67 -9.48 -5.94
CA PRO A 3 -22.27 -10.10 -4.75
C PRO A 3 -22.24 -11.63 -4.75
N THR A 4 -22.11 -12.24 -5.91
CA THR A 4 -22.06 -13.69 -6.10
C THR A 4 -20.64 -14.26 -6.25
N THR A 5 -19.62 -13.41 -6.32
CA THR A 5 -18.23 -13.86 -6.48
C THR A 5 -17.65 -14.20 -5.10
N LEU A 6 -17.21 -15.44 -4.94
CA LEU A 6 -16.46 -15.84 -3.74
C LEU A 6 -15.13 -15.11 -3.69
N ARG A 7 -14.80 -14.61 -2.52
CA ARG A 7 -13.48 -14.00 -2.27
C ARG A 7 -12.45 -15.09 -2.09
N PRO A 8 -11.26 -14.95 -2.70
CA PRO A 8 -10.21 -15.95 -2.54
C PRO A 8 -9.71 -16.00 -1.09
N THR A 9 -9.47 -17.20 -0.61
CA THR A 9 -8.70 -17.40 0.62
C THR A 9 -7.24 -17.02 0.37
N LEU A 10 -6.61 -16.25 1.28
CA LEU A 10 -5.29 -15.70 1.04
C LEU A 10 -4.29 -16.01 2.15
N LEU A 11 -3.00 -16.13 1.76
CA LEU A 11 -1.85 -16.02 2.63
C LEU A 11 -1.17 -14.68 2.40
N ASN A 12 -1.05 -13.88 3.46
CA ASN A 12 -0.26 -12.65 3.45
C ASN A 12 1.10 -12.90 4.12
N SER A 13 2.18 -12.40 3.52
CA SER A 13 3.53 -12.68 4.00
C SER A 13 3.91 -11.95 5.29
N TRP A 14 3.13 -10.95 5.73
CA TRP A 14 3.54 -10.04 6.79
C TRP A 14 3.89 -10.76 8.10
N GLU A 15 2.96 -11.47 8.69
CA GLU A 15 3.23 -12.13 9.99
C GLU A 15 4.15 -13.34 9.90
N GLY A 16 4.25 -13.95 8.70
CA GLY A 16 5.16 -15.07 8.47
C GLY A 16 6.63 -14.66 8.32
N ALA A 17 6.89 -13.49 7.75
CA ALA A 17 8.25 -13.09 7.39
C ALA A 17 8.61 -11.65 7.77
N TYR A 18 7.64 -10.77 7.99
CA TYR A 18 7.86 -9.33 8.14
C TYR A 18 8.76 -8.79 7.02
N PHE A 19 9.84 -8.07 7.37
CA PHE A 19 10.83 -7.56 6.41
C PHE A 19 11.91 -8.58 6.03
N LYS A 20 11.92 -9.80 6.63
CA LYS A 20 12.99 -10.80 6.49
C LYS A 20 12.61 -11.86 5.47
N PHE A 21 12.58 -11.50 4.22
CA PHE A 21 12.31 -12.41 3.12
C PHE A 21 13.23 -12.13 1.92
N ASP A 22 13.34 -13.12 1.07
CA ASP A 22 13.90 -13.08 -0.27
C ASP A 22 13.01 -13.91 -1.21
N ALA A 23 13.45 -14.09 -2.45
CA ALA A 23 12.70 -14.87 -3.43
C ALA A 23 12.47 -16.33 -3.00
N ALA A 24 13.42 -16.94 -2.30
CA ALA A 24 13.32 -18.33 -1.84
C ALA A 24 12.23 -18.45 -0.75
N VAL A 25 12.24 -17.54 0.23
CA VAL A 25 11.20 -17.48 1.28
C VAL A 25 9.82 -17.26 0.67
N CYS A 26 9.69 -16.32 -0.28
CA CYS A 26 8.40 -16.08 -0.95
C CYS A 26 7.89 -17.32 -1.69
N LYS A 27 8.77 -18.01 -2.43
CA LYS A 27 8.41 -19.23 -3.15
C LYS A 27 8.01 -20.37 -2.22
N GLN A 28 8.69 -20.52 -1.08
CA GLN A 28 8.30 -21.50 -0.06
C GLN A 28 6.90 -21.19 0.52
N MET A 29 6.63 -19.92 0.84
CA MET A 29 5.31 -19.52 1.33
C MET A 29 4.20 -19.75 0.28
N ILE A 30 4.51 -19.58 -1.01
CA ILE A 30 3.59 -19.89 -2.10
C ILE A 30 3.32 -21.42 -2.18
N ASP A 31 4.36 -22.25 -2.05
CA ASP A 31 4.20 -23.71 -2.00
C ASP A 31 3.33 -24.14 -0.83
N ASP A 32 3.61 -23.61 0.37
CA ASP A 32 2.82 -23.89 1.58
C ASP A 32 1.36 -23.46 1.40
N ALA A 33 1.10 -22.29 0.78
CA ALA A 33 -0.23 -21.80 0.48
C ALA A 33 -0.97 -22.71 -0.50
N ALA A 34 -0.30 -23.18 -1.55
CA ALA A 34 -0.85 -24.11 -2.52
C ALA A 34 -1.21 -25.46 -1.88
N ASP A 35 -0.30 -26.00 -1.07
CA ASP A 35 -0.51 -27.28 -0.37
C ASP A 35 -1.68 -27.20 0.63
N MET A 36 -1.93 -26.02 1.23
CA MET A 36 -3.08 -25.76 2.10
C MET A 36 -4.38 -25.49 1.32
N GLY A 37 -4.34 -25.42 0.00
CA GLY A 37 -5.51 -25.14 -0.84
C GLY A 37 -5.95 -23.68 -0.81
N LEU A 38 -5.04 -22.73 -0.49
CA LEU A 38 -5.31 -21.29 -0.57
C LEU A 38 -5.28 -20.84 -2.04
N GLU A 39 -5.87 -19.67 -2.30
CA GLU A 39 -6.15 -19.23 -3.68
C GLU A 39 -5.39 -17.96 -4.07
N LEU A 40 -4.80 -17.24 -3.09
CA LEU A 40 -4.10 -15.99 -3.31
C LEU A 40 -2.90 -15.86 -2.36
N PHE A 41 -1.74 -15.49 -2.90
CA PHE A 41 -0.57 -15.07 -2.11
C PHE A 41 -0.40 -13.56 -2.22
N VAL A 42 -0.24 -12.87 -1.09
CA VAL A 42 -0.01 -11.41 -1.02
C VAL A 42 1.37 -11.14 -0.45
N LEU A 43 2.26 -10.55 -1.27
CA LEU A 43 3.55 -10.05 -0.85
C LEU A 43 3.36 -8.69 -0.15
N ASP A 44 3.54 -8.66 1.17
CA ASP A 44 3.34 -7.48 2.01
C ASP A 44 4.57 -6.55 2.04
N ASP A 45 4.63 -5.61 2.97
CA ASP A 45 5.67 -4.57 3.11
C ASP A 45 7.10 -5.14 3.11
N GLY A 46 8.02 -4.47 2.41
CA GLY A 46 9.44 -4.82 2.45
C GLY A 46 10.08 -5.19 1.12
N TRP A 47 9.36 -5.22 0.00
CA TRP A 47 9.85 -5.67 -1.30
C TRP A 47 10.67 -4.62 -2.09
N PHE A 48 10.72 -3.37 -1.65
CA PHE A 48 11.20 -2.21 -2.41
C PHE A 48 12.38 -1.48 -1.76
N GLY A 49 12.93 -0.51 -2.49
CA GLY A 49 14.02 0.37 -2.08
C GLY A 49 15.40 -0.25 -2.28
N ASN A 50 16.29 0.44 -3.00
CA ASN A 50 17.67 0.00 -3.24
C ASN A 50 18.68 0.85 -2.46
N LYS A 51 18.64 2.17 -2.55
CA LYS A 51 19.48 3.07 -1.75
C LYS A 51 19.14 2.99 -0.26
N TYR A 52 17.85 2.92 0.04
CA TYR A 52 17.29 2.76 1.38
C TYR A 52 16.42 1.50 1.43
N PRO A 53 17.02 0.29 1.54
CA PRO A 53 16.27 -0.96 1.51
C PRO A 53 15.18 -1.00 2.59
N ARG A 54 13.95 -1.38 2.20
CA ARG A 54 12.83 -1.54 3.12
C ARG A 54 13.00 -2.77 4.01
N ASN A 55 13.99 -2.75 4.90
CA ASN A 55 14.30 -3.79 5.87
C ASN A 55 13.73 -3.52 7.27
N ASN A 56 13.05 -2.41 7.43
CA ASN A 56 12.36 -1.97 8.64
C ASN A 56 11.45 -0.77 8.33
N ALA A 57 10.61 -0.35 9.28
CA ALA A 57 9.65 0.74 9.09
C ALA A 57 10.27 2.15 9.01
N ARG A 58 11.60 2.31 9.16
CA ARG A 58 12.25 3.61 9.32
C ARG A 58 12.84 4.18 8.04
N GLN A 59 12.79 3.43 6.93
CA GLN A 59 13.41 3.83 5.65
C GLN A 59 12.72 3.20 4.45
N GLY A 60 12.96 3.78 3.27
CA GLY A 60 12.62 3.23 1.97
C GLY A 60 11.17 3.44 1.54
N LEU A 61 10.25 3.80 2.44
CA LEU A 61 8.87 4.06 2.03
C LEU A 61 8.82 5.25 1.07
N GLY A 62 8.18 5.07 -0.07
CA GLY A 62 8.17 6.01 -1.20
C GLY A 62 9.05 5.60 -2.38
N ASP A 63 10.04 4.75 -2.14
CA ASP A 63 10.99 4.27 -3.16
C ASP A 63 10.50 2.93 -3.74
N TRP A 64 9.49 2.99 -4.62
CA TRP A 64 8.75 1.82 -5.12
C TRP A 64 9.50 1.01 -6.20
N GLU A 65 10.81 1.12 -6.23
CA GLU A 65 11.66 0.27 -7.05
C GLU A 65 11.93 -1.06 -6.33
N VAL A 66 11.81 -2.18 -7.04
CA VAL A 66 12.03 -3.52 -6.48
C VAL A 66 13.43 -3.63 -5.89
N ASN A 67 13.52 -4.16 -4.68
CA ASN A 67 14.81 -4.41 -4.05
C ASN A 67 15.54 -5.55 -4.75
N ALA A 68 16.60 -5.21 -5.50
CA ALA A 68 17.36 -6.15 -6.31
C ALA A 68 18.11 -7.23 -5.51
N THR A 69 18.36 -7.01 -4.22
CA THR A 69 18.98 -8.00 -3.35
C THR A 69 17.99 -9.06 -2.89
N LYS A 70 16.77 -8.65 -2.52
CA LYS A 70 15.72 -9.58 -2.07
C LYS A 70 15.09 -10.34 -3.24
N LEU A 71 14.81 -9.63 -4.32
CA LEU A 71 14.08 -10.13 -5.49
C LEU A 71 14.88 -9.86 -6.76
N PRO A 72 16.01 -10.54 -6.98
CA PRO A 72 16.92 -10.25 -8.09
C PRO A 72 16.31 -10.48 -9.48
N ALA A 73 15.28 -11.32 -9.57
CA ALA A 73 14.53 -11.57 -10.83
C ALA A 73 13.25 -10.72 -10.93
N GLY A 74 13.05 -9.76 -10.01
CA GLY A 74 11.88 -8.89 -9.97
C GLY A 74 10.65 -9.50 -9.31
N ILE A 75 9.58 -8.71 -9.22
CA ILE A 75 8.30 -9.17 -8.63
C ILE A 75 7.59 -10.15 -9.56
N ASP A 76 7.74 -9.99 -10.87
CA ASP A 76 7.06 -10.86 -11.84
C ASP A 76 7.50 -12.33 -11.73
N ASP A 77 8.73 -12.60 -11.30
CA ASP A 77 9.20 -13.95 -10.99
C ASP A 77 8.37 -14.59 -9.85
N ILE A 78 8.05 -13.82 -8.81
CA ILE A 78 7.23 -14.30 -7.70
C ILE A 78 5.75 -14.45 -8.12
N ALA A 79 5.23 -13.47 -8.87
CA ALA A 79 3.85 -13.52 -9.37
C ALA A 79 3.63 -14.69 -10.33
N SER A 80 4.55 -14.89 -11.27
CA SER A 80 4.53 -16.01 -12.21
C SER A 80 4.66 -17.36 -11.49
N TYR A 81 5.49 -17.43 -10.45
CA TYR A 81 5.60 -18.62 -9.61
C TYR A 81 4.28 -18.95 -8.89
N ALA A 82 3.61 -17.95 -8.30
CA ALA A 82 2.30 -18.13 -7.67
C ALA A 82 1.27 -18.66 -8.66
N VAL A 83 1.21 -18.08 -9.87
CA VAL A 83 0.32 -18.53 -10.94
C VAL A 83 0.63 -19.98 -11.37
N SER A 84 1.91 -20.36 -11.44
CA SER A 84 2.32 -21.73 -11.79
C SER A 84 1.87 -22.78 -10.76
N LYS A 85 1.62 -22.35 -9.51
CA LYS A 85 1.08 -23.18 -8.44
C LYS A 85 -0.44 -23.10 -8.30
N GLY A 86 -1.11 -22.39 -9.21
CA GLY A 86 -2.57 -22.23 -9.21
C GLY A 86 -3.10 -21.12 -8.31
N LEU A 87 -2.21 -20.29 -7.72
CA LEU A 87 -2.61 -19.14 -6.90
C LEU A 87 -2.68 -17.87 -7.75
N LYS A 88 -3.50 -16.93 -7.31
CA LYS A 88 -3.42 -15.52 -7.71
C LYS A 88 -2.28 -14.83 -6.96
N PHE A 89 -1.83 -13.69 -7.49
CA PHE A 89 -0.80 -12.88 -6.85
C PHE A 89 -1.35 -11.51 -6.44
N GLY A 90 -0.94 -11.03 -5.27
CA GLY A 90 -1.20 -9.69 -4.78
C GLY A 90 0.02 -9.04 -4.16
N ILE A 91 -0.02 -7.71 -4.04
CA ILE A 91 1.09 -6.92 -3.52
C ILE A 91 0.60 -5.80 -2.59
N TRP A 92 1.38 -5.50 -1.57
CA TRP A 92 1.15 -4.38 -0.67
C TRP A 92 1.81 -3.10 -1.17
N ILE A 93 1.11 -1.99 -1.02
CA ILE A 93 1.63 -0.63 -1.21
C ILE A 93 1.09 0.33 -0.15
N GLU A 94 1.83 1.39 0.12
CA GLU A 94 1.43 2.52 0.97
C GLU A 94 1.82 3.83 0.26
N PRO A 95 1.19 4.13 -0.90
CA PRO A 95 1.73 5.10 -1.86
C PRO A 95 1.46 6.55 -1.47
N GLU A 96 0.61 6.80 -0.48
CA GLU A 96 0.35 8.13 0.09
C GLU A 96 1.38 8.54 1.15
N MET A 97 2.40 7.72 1.40
CA MET A 97 3.36 7.90 2.48
C MET A 97 4.81 7.81 1.98
N THR A 98 5.71 8.40 2.77
CA THR A 98 7.15 8.30 2.56
C THR A 98 7.88 8.25 3.89
N ASN A 99 9.17 7.88 3.89
CA ASN A 99 10.04 8.08 5.06
C ASN A 99 10.94 9.30 4.86
N THR A 100 11.36 9.92 5.95
CA THR A 100 12.43 10.94 5.91
C THR A 100 13.73 10.37 5.33
N LYS A 101 13.93 9.07 5.40
CA LYS A 101 15.04 8.34 4.80
C LYS A 101 14.53 7.55 3.58
N SER A 102 14.33 8.28 2.47
CA SER A 102 13.94 7.77 1.15
C SER A 102 14.49 8.66 0.05
N GLU A 103 14.67 8.11 -1.14
CA GLU A 103 15.05 8.90 -2.32
C GLU A 103 13.92 9.84 -2.74
N LEU A 104 12.67 9.43 -2.54
CA LEU A 104 11.51 10.28 -2.79
C LEU A 104 11.58 11.57 -1.97
N TYR A 105 11.82 11.47 -0.66
CA TYR A 105 11.90 12.64 0.21
C TYR A 105 13.12 13.50 -0.08
N GLU A 106 14.25 12.90 -0.49
CA GLU A 106 15.43 13.66 -0.93
C GLU A 106 15.13 14.51 -2.17
N LYS A 107 14.34 13.98 -3.12
CA LYS A 107 13.98 14.65 -4.38
C LYS A 107 12.84 15.65 -4.21
N HIS A 108 11.87 15.34 -3.38
CA HIS A 108 10.61 16.07 -3.22
C HIS A 108 10.24 16.32 -1.75
N PRO A 109 11.08 17.02 -0.99
CA PRO A 109 10.76 17.35 0.41
C PRO A 109 9.58 18.33 0.55
N GLU A 110 9.17 18.96 -0.56
CA GLU A 110 8.00 19.82 -0.64
C GLU A 110 6.67 19.07 -0.76
N TRP A 111 6.68 17.79 -1.10
CA TRP A 111 5.46 16.99 -1.33
C TRP A 111 4.79 16.50 -0.05
N ILE A 112 5.33 16.77 1.12
CA ILE A 112 4.77 16.28 2.37
C ILE A 112 3.71 17.22 2.95
N VAL A 113 2.72 16.63 3.61
CA VAL A 113 1.77 17.38 4.46
C VAL A 113 2.53 17.89 5.68
N CYS A 114 2.72 19.20 5.71
CA CYS A 114 3.41 19.89 6.80
C CYS A 114 3.07 21.37 6.77
N HIS A 115 2.82 21.96 7.94
CA HIS A 115 2.69 23.42 8.03
C HIS A 115 4.00 24.08 7.57
N PRO A 116 3.97 25.07 6.64
CA PRO A 116 5.18 25.64 6.02
C PRO A 116 6.25 26.10 7.00
N ASN A 117 5.85 26.57 8.18
CA ASN A 117 6.73 27.17 9.21
C ASN A 117 6.96 26.22 10.40
N ARG A 118 6.74 24.93 10.28
CA ARG A 118 6.92 23.94 11.35
C ARG A 118 7.73 22.75 10.87
N THR A 119 8.41 22.10 11.82
CA THR A 119 9.05 20.82 11.57
C THR A 119 7.97 19.76 11.33
N PRO A 120 8.14 18.90 10.32
CA PRO A 120 7.22 17.78 10.10
C PRO A 120 7.08 16.90 11.34
N ILE A 121 5.84 16.49 11.63
CA ILE A 121 5.59 15.44 12.62
C ILE A 121 5.72 14.11 11.89
N THR A 122 6.47 13.19 12.49
CA THR A 122 6.73 11.86 11.93
C THR A 122 5.94 10.80 12.66
N GLY A 123 5.36 9.88 11.90
CA GLY A 123 4.58 8.75 12.39
C GLY A 123 5.41 7.49 12.62
N ARG A 124 4.91 6.36 12.13
CA ARG A 124 5.47 5.01 12.30
C ARG A 124 6.99 4.97 12.12
N GLY A 125 7.67 4.33 13.06
CA GLY A 125 9.14 4.24 13.08
C GLY A 125 9.88 5.56 13.37
N GLY A 126 9.15 6.65 13.68
CA GLY A 126 9.72 7.98 13.91
C GLY A 126 10.21 8.68 12.63
N THR A 127 9.79 8.20 11.44
CA THR A 127 10.30 8.69 10.15
C THR A 127 9.23 8.79 9.07
N GLN A 128 8.04 8.22 9.28
CA GLN A 128 6.97 8.21 8.28
C GLN A 128 6.32 9.58 8.14
N LEU A 129 6.08 10.00 6.91
CA LEU A 129 5.47 11.25 6.51
C LEU A 129 4.34 10.99 5.51
N ILE A 130 3.39 11.92 5.43
CA ILE A 130 2.26 11.85 4.51
C ILE A 130 2.55 12.72 3.29
N LEU A 131 2.31 12.19 2.09
CA LEU A 131 2.38 12.94 0.85
C LEU A 131 1.10 13.77 0.67
N ASP A 132 1.24 14.97 0.12
CA ASP A 132 0.14 15.91 -0.05
C ASP A 132 -0.68 15.59 -1.32
N MET A 133 -1.74 14.82 -1.15
CA MET A 133 -2.65 14.45 -2.25
C MET A 133 -3.45 15.63 -2.82
N SER A 134 -3.40 16.84 -2.21
CA SER A 134 -3.95 18.04 -2.86
C SER A 134 -3.11 18.48 -4.06
N ASN A 135 -1.83 18.08 -4.10
CA ASN A 135 -0.90 18.37 -5.20
C ASN A 135 -1.08 17.39 -6.37
N PRO A 136 -1.39 17.87 -7.59
CA PRO A 136 -1.50 17.01 -8.78
C PRO A 136 -0.25 16.19 -9.11
N GLU A 137 0.96 16.69 -8.83
CA GLU A 137 2.20 15.95 -9.06
C GLU A 137 2.29 14.71 -8.15
N VAL A 138 1.82 14.84 -6.90
CA VAL A 138 1.71 13.71 -5.96
C VAL A 138 0.65 12.72 -6.44
N GLN A 139 -0.50 13.20 -6.95
CA GLN A 139 -1.53 12.33 -7.53
C GLN A 139 -0.98 11.53 -8.72
N ASP A 140 -0.18 12.16 -9.59
CA ASP A 140 0.47 11.49 -10.71
C ASP A 140 1.51 10.47 -10.26
N PHE A 141 2.29 10.80 -9.25
CA PHE A 141 3.23 9.86 -8.62
C PHE A 141 2.52 8.63 -8.07
N VAL A 142 1.48 8.81 -7.26
CA VAL A 142 0.70 7.73 -6.65
C VAL A 142 0.02 6.85 -7.71
N PHE A 143 -0.54 7.46 -8.75
CA PHE A 143 -1.05 6.72 -9.91
C PHE A 143 0.07 5.91 -10.58
N GLY A 144 1.23 6.53 -10.78
CA GLY A 144 2.40 5.91 -11.40
C GLY A 144 2.90 4.67 -10.64
N VAL A 145 2.82 4.66 -9.31
CA VAL A 145 3.18 3.49 -8.49
C VAL A 145 2.35 2.26 -8.89
N VAL A 146 1.02 2.42 -8.95
CA VAL A 146 0.13 1.32 -9.37
C VAL A 146 0.36 0.97 -10.83
N ASP A 147 0.46 1.96 -11.71
CA ASP A 147 0.63 1.78 -13.15
C ASP A 147 1.91 1.00 -13.49
N ASN A 148 3.00 1.28 -12.78
CA ASN A 148 4.27 0.57 -12.96
C ASN A 148 4.19 -0.88 -12.48
N ILE A 149 3.60 -1.12 -11.30
CA ILE A 149 3.38 -2.50 -10.81
C ILE A 149 2.57 -3.31 -11.82
N MET A 150 1.46 -2.76 -12.31
CA MET A 150 0.60 -3.46 -13.27
C MET A 150 1.26 -3.73 -14.62
N LYS A 151 2.19 -2.85 -15.05
CA LYS A 151 2.97 -3.04 -16.29
C LYS A 151 4.09 -4.05 -16.13
N GLU A 152 4.82 -3.97 -15.02
CA GLU A 152 5.99 -4.82 -14.75
C GLU A 152 5.58 -6.21 -14.26
N THR A 153 4.39 -6.33 -13.67
CA THR A 153 3.86 -7.59 -13.11
C THR A 153 2.40 -7.78 -13.58
N PRO A 154 2.18 -8.18 -14.84
CA PRO A 154 0.85 -8.31 -15.44
C PRO A 154 -0.07 -9.32 -14.71
N ASN A 155 0.51 -10.26 -13.96
CA ASN A 155 -0.21 -11.24 -13.16
C ASN A 155 -0.72 -10.70 -11.81
N THR A 156 -0.56 -9.40 -11.53
CA THR A 156 -1.08 -8.78 -10.32
C THR A 156 -2.61 -8.74 -10.37
N TYR A 157 -3.22 -9.49 -9.47
CA TYR A 157 -4.68 -9.57 -9.30
C TYR A 157 -5.18 -8.66 -8.18
N TYR A 158 -4.33 -8.39 -7.16
CA TYR A 158 -4.74 -7.80 -5.91
C TYR A 158 -3.70 -6.80 -5.40
N ILE A 159 -4.19 -5.67 -4.88
CA ILE A 159 -3.38 -4.67 -4.17
C ILE A 159 -3.94 -4.47 -2.76
N LYS A 160 -3.10 -4.66 -1.74
CA LYS A 160 -3.35 -4.17 -0.39
C LYS A 160 -2.81 -2.74 -0.29
N TRP A 161 -3.72 -1.78 -0.26
CA TRP A 161 -3.41 -0.35 -0.17
C TRP A 161 -3.49 0.12 1.28
N ASP A 162 -2.36 0.41 1.87
CA ASP A 162 -2.24 0.80 3.27
C ASP A 162 -2.04 2.32 3.46
N ALA A 163 -2.27 2.79 4.70
CA ALA A 163 -2.00 4.15 5.15
C ALA A 163 -1.87 4.18 6.68
N ASN A 164 -0.65 4.10 7.18
CA ASN A 164 -0.36 3.85 8.60
C ASN A 164 0.00 5.12 9.39
N PHE A 165 -0.41 6.29 8.93
CA PHE A 165 -0.23 7.54 9.65
C PHE A 165 -1.34 8.53 9.32
N GLU A 166 -1.94 9.12 10.34
CA GLU A 166 -2.94 10.18 10.22
C GLU A 166 -2.30 11.58 10.18
N ILE A 167 -2.98 12.54 9.51
CA ILE A 167 -2.53 13.93 9.42
C ILE A 167 -2.60 14.60 10.81
N GLN A 168 -1.44 14.93 11.37
CA GLN A 168 -1.30 15.61 12.67
C GLN A 168 -0.75 17.03 12.52
N ASN A 169 0.09 17.29 11.53
CA ASN A 169 0.68 18.58 11.26
C ASN A 169 0.13 19.18 9.97
N PHE A 170 -1.10 19.65 10.06
CA PHE A 170 -1.87 20.21 8.99
C PHE A 170 -1.17 21.37 8.28
N GLY A 171 -1.03 21.26 6.98
CA GLY A 171 -0.49 22.29 6.09
C GLY A 171 -0.03 21.69 4.75
N SER A 172 0.00 22.53 3.73
CA SER A 172 0.41 22.19 2.37
C SER A 172 1.36 23.26 1.84
N LYS A 173 2.44 22.82 1.20
CA LYS A 173 3.33 23.72 0.45
C LYS A 173 2.79 24.03 -0.95
N TYR A 174 1.83 23.24 -1.43
CA TYR A 174 1.16 23.40 -2.72
C TYR A 174 0.01 24.41 -2.64
N LEU A 175 -0.84 24.32 -1.60
CA LEU A 175 -1.99 25.20 -1.46
C LEU A 175 -1.54 26.63 -1.07
N SER A 176 -2.24 27.64 -1.65
CA SER A 176 -2.06 29.03 -1.26
C SER A 176 -2.41 29.26 0.21
N GLY A 177 -1.95 30.38 0.79
CA GLY A 177 -2.23 30.73 2.19
C GLY A 177 -3.71 30.73 2.52
N ASP A 178 -4.54 31.27 1.63
CA ASP A 178 -6.01 31.36 1.80
C ASP A 178 -6.71 30.00 1.72
N ASN A 179 -6.09 29.02 1.06
CA ASN A 179 -6.65 27.69 0.85
C ASN A 179 -6.09 26.64 1.83
N GLN A 180 -5.25 27.00 2.78
CA GLN A 180 -4.71 26.02 3.73
C GLN A 180 -5.77 25.28 4.54
N SER A 181 -6.88 25.95 4.87
CA SER A 181 -8.00 25.34 5.59
C SER A 181 -8.76 24.26 4.78
N HIS A 182 -8.56 24.21 3.45
CA HIS A 182 -9.18 23.23 2.57
C HIS A 182 -8.40 21.92 2.47
N LEU A 183 -7.20 21.82 3.04
CA LEU A 183 -6.30 20.67 2.86
C LEU A 183 -6.98 19.31 3.05
N TYR A 184 -7.78 19.12 4.11
CA TYR A 184 -8.46 17.83 4.33
C TYR A 184 -9.42 17.47 3.21
N VAL A 185 -10.16 18.44 2.70
CA VAL A 185 -11.10 18.24 1.58
C VAL A 185 -10.33 17.98 0.31
N ASP A 186 -9.33 18.81 0.00
CA ASP A 186 -8.54 18.72 -1.23
C ASP A 186 -7.67 17.47 -1.27
N TYR A 187 -7.15 17.01 -0.12
CA TYR A 187 -6.48 15.73 0.01
C TYR A 187 -7.38 14.57 -0.42
N HIS A 188 -8.60 14.51 0.14
CA HIS A 188 -9.55 13.44 -0.20
C HIS A 188 -10.04 13.53 -1.64
N LEU A 189 -10.24 14.72 -2.17
CA LEU A 189 -10.57 14.91 -3.59
C LEU A 189 -9.44 14.43 -4.50
N GLY A 190 -8.18 14.72 -4.14
CA GLY A 190 -7.00 14.24 -4.87
C GLY A 190 -6.86 12.72 -4.82
N LEU A 191 -7.05 12.12 -3.65
CA LEU A 191 -7.05 10.67 -3.50
C LEU A 191 -8.15 10.01 -4.36
N ARG A 192 -9.37 10.52 -4.31
CA ARG A 192 -10.49 10.03 -5.12
C ARG A 192 -10.20 10.12 -6.61
N LYS A 193 -9.71 11.26 -7.09
CA LYS A 193 -9.28 11.43 -8.48
C LYS A 193 -8.26 10.38 -8.92
N THR A 194 -7.29 10.10 -8.06
CA THR A 194 -6.26 9.09 -8.33
C THR A 194 -6.87 7.69 -8.41
N LEU A 195 -7.74 7.34 -7.46
CA LEU A 195 -8.46 6.06 -7.44
C LEU A 195 -9.39 5.91 -8.64
N GLU A 196 -10.10 6.96 -9.07
CA GLU A 196 -10.93 6.98 -10.27
C GLU A 196 -10.10 6.68 -11.53
N ARG A 197 -8.92 7.27 -11.66
CA ARG A 197 -7.98 6.98 -12.76
C ARG A 197 -7.51 5.53 -12.74
N ILE A 198 -7.19 4.99 -11.57
CA ILE A 198 -6.80 3.59 -11.41
C ILE A 198 -7.93 2.66 -11.82
N ARG A 199 -9.16 2.89 -11.32
CA ARG A 199 -10.33 2.09 -11.66
C ARG A 199 -10.69 2.15 -13.15
N ALA A 200 -10.55 3.32 -13.77
CA ALA A 200 -10.78 3.46 -15.21
C ALA A 200 -9.78 2.65 -16.05
N LYS A 201 -8.54 2.55 -15.60
CA LYS A 201 -7.47 1.83 -16.34
C LYS A 201 -7.42 0.34 -16.01
N TYR A 202 -7.69 -0.02 -14.76
CA TYR A 202 -7.60 -1.37 -14.21
C TYR A 202 -8.91 -1.77 -13.52
N PRO A 203 -10.02 -1.95 -14.28
CA PRO A 203 -11.34 -2.20 -13.71
C PRO A 203 -11.44 -3.53 -12.93
N ASP A 204 -10.64 -4.53 -13.30
CA ASP A 204 -10.66 -5.87 -12.72
C ASP A 204 -9.67 -6.03 -11.53
N LEU A 205 -8.87 -5.00 -11.25
CA LEU A 205 -7.93 -5.02 -10.13
C LEU A 205 -8.70 -5.00 -8.81
N VAL A 206 -8.46 -5.98 -7.95
CA VAL A 206 -9.01 -5.98 -6.60
C VAL A 206 -8.14 -5.12 -5.69
N ILE A 207 -8.75 -4.15 -5.00
CA ILE A 207 -8.03 -3.26 -4.08
C ILE A 207 -8.64 -3.38 -2.68
N GLN A 208 -7.83 -3.80 -1.71
CA GLN A 208 -8.17 -3.78 -0.29
C GLN A 208 -7.69 -2.47 0.34
N CYS A 209 -8.56 -1.79 1.06
CA CYS A 209 -8.21 -0.64 1.89
C CYS A 209 -7.73 -1.10 3.26
N CYS A 210 -6.52 -0.70 3.62
CA CYS A 210 -5.96 -0.83 4.96
C CYS A 210 -5.51 0.54 5.48
N ALA A 211 -5.60 0.76 6.78
CA ALA A 211 -5.06 1.91 7.47
C ALA A 211 -4.81 1.49 8.93
N SER A 212 -3.73 0.72 9.16
CA SER A 212 -3.49 0.01 10.41
C SER A 212 -4.73 -0.81 10.81
N GLY A 213 -5.28 -1.55 9.88
CA GLY A 213 -6.63 -2.13 9.96
C GLY A 213 -7.70 -1.20 9.38
N GLY A 214 -8.82 -1.06 10.10
CA GLY A 214 -10.04 -0.38 9.64
C GLY A 214 -10.06 1.15 9.76
N GLY A 215 -8.93 1.82 9.95
CA GLY A 215 -8.86 3.26 10.22
C GLY A 215 -9.49 4.16 9.15
N ARG A 216 -9.71 3.66 7.93
CA ARG A 216 -10.34 4.42 6.82
C ARG A 216 -11.61 3.78 6.27
N VAL A 217 -12.29 2.97 7.05
CA VAL A 217 -13.61 2.43 6.63
C VAL A 217 -14.64 3.55 6.65
N ASN A 218 -14.99 4.04 5.48
CA ASN A 218 -16.00 5.10 5.32
C ASN A 218 -16.71 5.03 3.96
N TYR A 219 -17.92 5.57 3.88
CA TYR A 219 -18.73 5.55 2.66
C TYR A 219 -18.09 6.25 1.46
N GLY A 220 -17.23 7.25 1.69
CA GLY A 220 -16.57 8.00 0.61
C GLY A 220 -15.55 7.18 -0.16
N LEU A 221 -14.99 6.13 0.45
CA LEU A 221 -14.00 5.24 -0.17
C LEU A 221 -14.59 3.94 -0.71
N MET A 222 -15.80 3.54 -0.29
CA MET A 222 -16.46 2.31 -0.75
C MET A 222 -16.56 2.15 -2.28
N PRO A 223 -16.75 3.20 -3.09
CA PRO A 223 -16.79 3.06 -4.54
C PRO A 223 -15.45 2.65 -5.17
N TYR A 224 -14.35 2.80 -4.46
CA TYR A 224 -12.99 2.63 -4.99
C TYR A 224 -12.27 1.40 -4.47
N PHE A 225 -12.70 0.86 -3.32
CA PHE A 225 -12.12 -0.34 -2.70
C PHE A 225 -13.10 -1.49 -2.71
N ASP A 226 -12.61 -2.69 -3.02
CA ASP A 226 -13.43 -3.89 -3.10
C ASP A 226 -13.65 -4.50 -1.72
N GLU A 227 -12.71 -4.27 -0.81
CA GLU A 227 -12.77 -4.78 0.56
C GLU A 227 -11.96 -3.90 1.52
N PHE A 228 -12.20 -4.09 2.81
CA PHE A 228 -11.53 -3.37 3.89
C PHE A 228 -10.90 -4.37 4.85
N TRP A 229 -9.64 -4.12 5.23
CA TRP A 229 -8.98 -4.85 6.31
C TRP A 229 -9.42 -4.26 7.64
N VAL A 230 -10.23 -5.00 8.37
CA VAL A 230 -10.93 -4.46 9.57
C VAL A 230 -10.02 -4.27 10.78
N SER A 231 -8.96 -5.07 10.92
CA SER A 231 -8.03 -5.00 12.05
C SER A 231 -6.73 -5.76 11.76
N ASP A 232 -5.61 -5.22 12.22
CA ASP A 232 -4.31 -5.92 12.23
C ASP A 232 -4.19 -6.95 13.38
N ASN A 233 -5.19 -7.02 14.28
CA ASN A 233 -5.20 -8.04 15.31
C ASN A 233 -5.57 -9.41 14.72
N THR A 234 -4.62 -10.34 14.75
CA THR A 234 -4.75 -11.70 14.20
C THR A 234 -4.96 -12.78 15.28
N ASP A 235 -5.12 -12.39 16.55
CA ASP A 235 -5.52 -13.34 17.60
C ASP A 235 -6.82 -14.03 17.20
N ALA A 236 -6.82 -15.36 17.17
CA ALA A 236 -7.92 -16.15 16.64
C ALA A 236 -9.24 -15.92 17.39
N GLN A 237 -9.21 -15.75 18.71
CA GLN A 237 -10.40 -15.50 19.51
C GLN A 237 -10.93 -14.08 19.28
N GLN A 238 -10.04 -13.08 19.24
CA GLN A 238 -10.43 -11.69 18.99
C GLN A 238 -11.01 -11.54 17.57
N ARG A 239 -10.48 -12.27 16.57
CA ARG A 239 -11.01 -12.24 15.21
C ARG A 239 -12.48 -12.64 15.12
N LEU A 240 -12.97 -13.55 15.97
CA LEU A 240 -14.40 -13.89 16.01
C LEU A 240 -15.26 -12.66 16.33
N PHE A 241 -14.86 -11.87 17.33
CA PHE A 241 -15.59 -10.66 17.72
C PHE A 241 -15.44 -9.54 16.67
N ILE A 242 -14.25 -9.35 16.13
CA ILE A 242 -13.98 -8.35 15.10
C ILE A 242 -14.81 -8.65 13.85
N GLN A 243 -14.83 -9.89 13.38
CA GLN A 243 -15.60 -10.30 12.20
C GLN A 243 -17.13 -10.23 12.43
N TRP A 244 -17.57 -10.42 13.66
CA TRP A 244 -18.99 -10.28 14.01
C TRP A 244 -19.44 -8.81 14.01
N GLY A 245 -18.54 -7.89 14.40
CA GLY A 245 -18.84 -6.47 14.56
C GLY A 245 -18.71 -5.63 13.29
N THR A 246 -18.22 -6.21 12.18
CA THR A 246 -17.96 -5.53 10.92
C THR A 246 -18.72 -6.16 9.78
#